data_f5d5e6d3e1ba521fcd98b26777b57763
#
_entry.id   f5d5e6d3e1ba521fcd98b26777b57763
#
_cell.length_a   1.000
_cell.length_b   1.000
_cell.length_c   1.000
_cell.angle_alpha   90.00
_cell.angle_beta   90.00
_cell.angle_gamma   90.00
#
_symmetry.space_group_name_H-M   'P 1'
#
loop_
_entity.id
_entity.type
_entity.pdbx_description
1 polymer ?
#
loop_
_entity_poly.entity_id
_entity_poly.type
_entity_poly.pdbx_seq_one_letter_code
_entity_poly.pdbx_strand_id
1 'polypeptide(L)' 'MKYEVKLYVGGKVFTENVQAVNLQDAKETAQARNPKAKFIGANPQP' A
#
# COMPACT_ATOMS: atom_id res chain seq x y z
N MET A 1 -1.00 12.26 5.59
CA MET A 1 -2.24 11.47 5.67
C MET A 1 -1.89 9.99 5.79
N LYS A 2 -2.75 9.25 6.44
CA LYS A 2 -2.56 7.82 6.59
C LYS A 2 -3.36 7.07 5.52
N TYR A 3 -2.72 6.08 4.90
CA TYR A 3 -3.38 5.26 3.87
C TYR A 3 -3.27 3.80 4.24
N GLU A 4 -4.34 3.06 3.94
CA GLU A 4 -4.33 1.60 4.02
C GLU A 4 -4.13 1.08 2.62
N VAL A 5 -2.98 0.44 2.38
CA VAL A 5 -2.61 -0.05 1.05
C VAL A 5 -2.78 -1.55 1.00
N LYS A 6 -3.52 -2.02 0.01
CA LYS A 6 -3.73 -3.44 -0.20
C LYS A 6 -2.74 -3.98 -1.22
N LEU A 7 -2.08 -5.08 -0.86
CA LEU A 7 -1.05 -5.69 -1.69
C LEU A 7 -1.29 -7.19 -1.79
N TYR A 8 -0.78 -7.76 -2.87
CA TYR A 8 -0.95 -9.19 -3.15
C TYR A 8 0.43 -9.82 -3.40
N VAL A 9 0.71 -10.91 -2.72
CA VAL A 9 1.95 -11.64 -2.93
C VAL A 9 1.74 -13.12 -2.60
N GLY A 10 2.19 -13.99 -3.50
CA GLY A 10 2.15 -15.43 -3.27
C GLY A 10 0.76 -15.99 -2.98
N GLY A 11 -0.27 -15.45 -3.62
CA GLY A 11 -1.63 -15.91 -3.43
C GLY A 11 -2.32 -15.33 -2.20
N LYS A 12 -1.68 -14.38 -1.50
CA LYS A 12 -2.25 -13.80 -0.30
C LYS A 12 -2.37 -12.29 -0.44
N VAL A 13 -3.47 -11.75 0.08
CA VAL A 13 -3.71 -10.31 0.13
C VAL A 13 -3.45 -9.85 1.55
N PHE A 14 -2.72 -8.75 1.69
CA PHE A 14 -2.48 -8.15 3.00
C PHE A 14 -2.51 -6.63 2.89
N THR A 15 -2.58 -5.96 4.02
CA THR A 15 -2.63 -4.51 4.05
C THR A 15 -1.43 -3.93 4.77
N GLU A 16 -0.99 -2.76 4.31
CA GLU A 16 0.05 -1.96 4.94
C GLU A 16 -0.52 -0.59 5.25
N ASN A 17 -0.28 -0.10 6.45
CA ASN A 17 -0.64 1.26 6.79
C ASN A 17 0.59 2.15 6.61
N VAL A 18 0.47 3.16 5.77
CA VAL A 18 1.59 4.05 5.46
C VAL A 18 1.19 5.50 5.62
N GLN A 19 2.14 6.33 6.00
CA GLN A 19 1.98 7.78 6.01
C GLN A 19 2.43 8.31 4.66
N ALA A 20 1.60 9.13 4.05
CA ALA A 20 1.90 9.65 2.71
C ALA A 20 1.18 10.95 2.47
N VAL A 21 1.66 11.72 1.52
CA VAL A 21 1.05 13.01 1.20
C VAL A 21 -0.10 12.87 0.21
N ASN A 22 -0.11 11.77 -0.55
CA ASN A 22 -1.20 11.50 -1.49
C ASN A 22 -1.18 10.01 -1.82
N LEU A 23 -2.15 9.59 -2.64
CA LEU A 23 -2.32 8.18 -3.00
C LEU A 23 -1.09 7.62 -3.72
N GLN A 24 -0.54 8.38 -4.65
CA GLN A 24 0.64 7.93 -5.41
C GLN A 24 1.82 7.67 -4.48
N ASP A 25 2.03 8.58 -3.52
CA ASP A 25 3.10 8.43 -2.55
C ASP A 25 2.89 7.19 -1.68
N ALA A 26 1.64 6.95 -1.26
CA ALA A 26 1.31 5.77 -0.46
C ALA A 26 1.61 4.49 -1.23
N LYS A 27 1.21 4.46 -2.49
CA LYS A 27 1.47 3.30 -3.35
C LYS A 27 2.97 3.03 -3.46
N GLU A 28 3.74 4.07 -3.74
CA GLU A 28 5.18 3.92 -3.92
C GLU A 28 5.86 3.47 -2.63
N THR A 29 5.43 4.02 -1.49
CA THR A 29 6.00 3.65 -0.21
C THR A 29 5.74 2.18 0.11
N ALA A 30 4.50 1.75 -0.05
CA ALA A 30 4.15 0.36 0.24
C ALA A 30 4.84 -0.60 -0.73
N GLN A 31 4.93 -0.22 -2.00
CA GLN A 31 5.56 -1.05 -3.01
C GLN A 31 7.07 -1.18 -2.75
N ALA A 32 7.70 -0.11 -2.28
CA ALA A 32 9.12 -0.14 -1.97
C ALA A 32 9.43 -1.07 -0.80
N ARG A 33 8.51 -1.15 0.17
CA ARG A 33 8.66 -2.04 1.31
C ARG A 33 8.41 -3.49 0.94
N ASN A 34 7.63 -3.71 -0.13
CA ASN A 34 7.20 -5.04 -0.55
C ASN A 34 7.43 -5.21 -2.04
N PRO A 35 8.71 -5.27 -2.47
CA PRO A 35 9.02 -5.22 -3.91
C PRO A 35 8.48 -6.39 -4.71
N LYS A 36 8.17 -7.50 -4.05
CA LYS A 36 7.62 -8.67 -4.75
C LYS A 36 6.10 -8.68 -4.76
N ALA A 37 5.46 -7.75 -4.07
CA ALA A 37 4.01 -7.71 -3.98
C ALA A 37 3.45 -6.85 -5.10
N LYS A 38 2.19 -7.12 -5.44
CA LYS A 38 1.45 -6.32 -6.42
C LYS A 38 0.50 -5.39 -5.70
N PHE A 39 0.46 -4.14 -6.13
CA PHE A 39 -0.47 -3.16 -5.61
C PHE A 39 -1.88 -3.48 -6.10
N ILE A 40 -2.84 -3.57 -5.19
CA ILE A 40 -4.23 -3.80 -5.52
C ILE A 40 -5.04 -2.53 -5.40
N GLY A 41 -4.88 -1.81 -4.32
CA GLY A 41 -5.63 -0.59 -4.07
C GLY A 41 -5.20 0.05 -2.78
N ALA A 42 -5.72 1.26 -2.53
CA ALA A 42 -5.41 1.98 -1.31
C ALA A 42 -6.59 2.88 -0.95
N ASN A 43 -6.78 3.07 0.36
CA ASN A 43 -7.84 3.93 0.88
C ASN A 43 -7.25 4.89 1.90
N PRO A 44 -7.62 6.16 1.83
CA PRO A 44 -7.22 7.09 2.89
C PRO A 44 -7.89 6.72 4.20
N GLN A 45 -7.16 6.88 5.28
CA GLN A 45 -7.66 6.60 6.63
C GLN A 45 -7.82 7.92 7.38
N PRO A 46 -8.84 8.05 8.20
CA PRO A 46 -9.03 9.26 9.01
C PRO A 46 -7.89 9.46 10.00
#